data_6b1a147078d80f4bf9aa7d287b75d1e6
#
_entry.id   6b1a147078d80f4bf9aa7d287b75d1e6
#
_cell.length_a   1.000
_cell.length_b   1.000
_cell.length_c   1.000
_cell.angle_alpha   90.00
_cell.angle_beta   90.00
_cell.angle_gamma   90.00
#
_symmetry.space_group_name_H-M   'P 1'
#
loop_
_entity.id
_entity.type
_entity.pdbx_description
1 polymer ?
#
loop_
_entity_poly.entity_id
_entity_poly.type
_entity_poly.pdbx_seq_one_letter_code
_entity_poly.pdbx_strand_id
1 'polypeptide(L)'
;MSHIENAPHPPAVFRILDLFAGPGGLDVAADVLGHQVTGIEWDKDACATRSAAGMDTFYGDVRKYSAANFPHAQVLTGGPPCQTFTVAGHGAGRRALDDVLRYIERLHAAVSMDEAEWGDISRIWREISTGLEERAAEAKKIKDEKLEVEARRSVQRKAIKKSLQERGSSQEEIKGILKALRSSRELDPEGPDLKSLKHLIEDYSALGTRLNDIKARLEELGDERTGLVLQPLWWVIERSRRPGLKPYEAVVLEQVPAVMPVWEKYAEVLATLGYRTRTQLMFTEAFGVPQTRKRAVLMARLGETDIPEVAETHKRYRPWAVPTGSSAATGQANTLPWGTEEENLHGTPKEAWVSMETALKKARGIAPRLPDRPAFTVVSNYGTGGDPGVRGQRDHDVPSATVTGKVSRNRLVHKGTDTDLPDEFGRFTPAEAGVLQTFPVAYPWSGNDQSQQIGNAVPPRLALHVLRHVLEPELTDEEARARLEQAVADLESWKPGEPVKVREYGQWEGHPLTGR
;
A
#
# COMPACT_ATOMS: atom_id res chain seq x y z
N MET A 1 -3.97 2.48 -56.83
CA MET A 1 -3.95 1.53 -55.70
C MET A 1 -4.05 2.37 -54.44
N SER A 2 -5.23 2.40 -53.87
CA SER A 2 -5.56 3.18 -52.69
C SER A 2 -4.93 2.54 -51.46
N HIS A 3 -4.06 3.26 -50.75
CA HIS A 3 -3.63 2.91 -49.41
C HIS A 3 -4.87 2.98 -48.49
N ILE A 4 -5.39 1.83 -48.13
CA ILE A 4 -6.29 1.72 -46.99
C ILE A 4 -5.40 1.91 -45.78
N GLU A 5 -5.40 3.14 -45.21
CA GLU A 5 -4.90 3.38 -43.88
C GLU A 5 -5.62 2.43 -42.93
N ASN A 6 -4.88 1.49 -42.35
CA ASN A 6 -5.36 0.68 -41.23
C ASN A 6 -5.66 1.63 -40.08
N ALA A 7 -6.92 1.96 -39.88
CA ALA A 7 -7.34 2.59 -38.66
C ALA A 7 -6.89 1.68 -37.48
N PRO A 8 -6.28 2.24 -36.43
CA PRO A 8 -5.83 1.44 -35.31
C PRO A 8 -7.02 0.68 -34.73
N HIS A 9 -6.86 -0.64 -34.59
CA HIS A 9 -7.87 -1.45 -33.93
C HIS A 9 -8.09 -0.90 -32.52
N PRO A 10 -9.35 -0.77 -32.06
CA PRO A 10 -9.58 -0.35 -30.68
C PRO A 10 -8.86 -1.31 -29.73
N PRO A 11 -8.20 -0.80 -28.66
CA PRO A 11 -7.48 -1.65 -27.73
C PRO A 11 -8.40 -2.72 -27.15
N ALA A 12 -7.86 -3.93 -26.94
CA ALA A 12 -8.61 -5.04 -26.38
C ALA A 12 -9.13 -4.69 -24.98
N VAL A 13 -10.41 -4.95 -24.73
CA VAL A 13 -11.01 -4.78 -23.41
C VAL A 13 -10.73 -6.02 -22.56
N PHE A 14 -9.93 -5.89 -21.52
CA PHE A 14 -9.62 -6.97 -20.59
C PHE A 14 -10.59 -7.03 -19.42
N ARG A 15 -10.84 -8.27 -18.94
CA ARG A 15 -11.51 -8.53 -17.67
C ARG A 15 -10.46 -8.80 -16.60
N ILE A 16 -10.31 -7.85 -15.70
CA ILE A 16 -9.29 -7.84 -14.66
C ILE A 16 -9.90 -8.31 -13.34
N LEU A 17 -9.19 -9.19 -12.64
CA LEU A 17 -9.48 -9.55 -11.26
C LEU A 17 -8.41 -8.95 -10.35
N ASP A 18 -8.83 -8.05 -9.44
CA ASP A 18 -7.93 -7.38 -8.52
C ASP A 18 -8.00 -8.00 -7.11
N LEU A 19 -6.90 -8.59 -6.67
CA LEU A 19 -6.80 -9.18 -5.34
C LEU A 19 -6.29 -8.13 -4.35
N PHE A 20 -6.91 -8.06 -3.17
CA PHE A 20 -6.63 -7.03 -2.18
C PHE A 20 -6.88 -5.63 -2.73
N ALA A 21 -8.01 -5.47 -3.38
CA ALA A 21 -8.32 -4.34 -4.24
C ALA A 21 -8.32 -2.96 -3.51
N GLY A 22 -8.38 -2.96 -2.18
CA GLY A 22 -8.39 -1.73 -1.39
C GLY A 22 -9.51 -0.79 -1.82
N PRO A 23 -9.28 0.52 -1.81
CA PRO A 23 -10.30 1.48 -2.25
C PRO A 23 -10.40 1.61 -3.78
N GLY A 24 -9.61 0.87 -4.58
CA GLY A 24 -9.75 0.84 -6.03
C GLY A 24 -8.75 1.69 -6.83
N GLY A 25 -7.51 1.83 -6.35
CA GLY A 25 -6.50 2.61 -7.08
C GLY A 25 -6.11 2.01 -8.43
N LEU A 26 -5.97 0.68 -8.51
CA LEU A 26 -5.77 -0.05 -9.76
C LEU A 26 -7.04 -0.05 -10.62
N ASP A 27 -8.21 -0.19 -9.98
CA ASP A 27 -9.50 -0.22 -10.67
C ASP A 27 -9.78 1.09 -11.42
N VAL A 28 -9.58 2.26 -10.80
CA VAL A 28 -9.76 3.56 -11.47
C VAL A 28 -8.85 3.66 -12.70
N ALA A 29 -7.60 3.24 -12.58
CA ALA A 29 -6.66 3.27 -13.69
C ALA A 29 -7.08 2.34 -14.84
N ALA A 30 -7.55 1.15 -14.51
CA ALA A 30 -8.03 0.18 -15.48
C ALA A 30 -9.33 0.62 -16.17
N ASP A 31 -10.26 1.21 -15.42
CA ASP A 31 -11.52 1.77 -15.94
C ASP A 31 -11.24 2.91 -16.94
N VAL A 32 -10.32 3.82 -16.60
CA VAL A 32 -9.86 4.90 -17.50
C VAL A 32 -9.23 4.34 -18.79
N LEU A 33 -8.55 3.21 -18.72
CA LEU A 33 -8.03 2.50 -19.91
C LEU A 33 -9.11 1.72 -20.68
N GLY A 34 -10.35 1.69 -20.18
CA GLY A 34 -11.47 1.01 -20.81
C GLY A 34 -11.59 -0.49 -20.48
N HIS A 35 -10.94 -0.94 -19.40
CA HIS A 35 -11.01 -2.33 -18.96
C HIS A 35 -12.09 -2.54 -17.89
N GLN A 36 -12.55 -3.78 -17.72
CA GLN A 36 -13.52 -4.16 -16.69
C GLN A 36 -12.80 -4.76 -15.49
N VAL A 37 -13.05 -4.24 -14.29
CA VAL A 37 -12.40 -4.72 -13.07
C VAL A 37 -13.42 -5.26 -12.08
N THR A 38 -13.08 -6.39 -11.48
CA THR A 38 -13.76 -6.96 -10.31
C THR A 38 -12.74 -7.10 -9.20
N GLY A 39 -13.00 -6.50 -8.04
CA GLY A 39 -12.11 -6.57 -6.88
C GLY A 39 -12.53 -7.62 -5.86
N ILE A 40 -11.57 -8.25 -5.20
CA ILE A 40 -11.80 -8.99 -3.95
C ILE A 40 -11.19 -8.17 -2.81
N GLU A 41 -12.03 -7.78 -1.84
CA GLU A 41 -11.61 -6.95 -0.70
C GLU A 41 -12.28 -7.42 0.60
N TRP A 42 -11.54 -7.42 1.68
CA TRP A 42 -12.04 -7.86 2.97
C TRP A 42 -12.28 -6.73 3.97
N ASP A 43 -11.66 -5.57 3.75
CA ASP A 43 -11.88 -4.39 4.59
C ASP A 43 -13.22 -3.75 4.26
N LYS A 44 -14.08 -3.64 5.28
CA LYS A 44 -15.46 -3.13 5.10
C LYS A 44 -15.49 -1.66 4.70
N ASP A 45 -14.55 -0.86 5.19
CA ASP A 45 -14.48 0.56 4.87
C ASP A 45 -14.01 0.76 3.41
N ALA A 46 -13.04 -0.04 2.96
CA ALA A 46 -12.64 -0.06 1.54
C ALA A 46 -13.79 -0.55 0.64
N CYS A 47 -14.51 -1.61 1.03
CA CYS A 47 -15.71 -2.06 0.31
C CYS A 47 -16.80 -0.98 0.23
N ALA A 48 -16.99 -0.19 1.29
CA ALA A 48 -17.95 0.92 1.28
C ALA A 48 -17.54 2.01 0.28
N THR A 49 -16.25 2.34 0.20
CA THR A 49 -15.70 3.28 -0.80
C THR A 49 -15.87 2.73 -2.22
N ARG A 50 -15.54 1.46 -2.46
CA ARG A 50 -15.71 0.79 -3.76
C ARG A 50 -17.17 0.77 -4.20
N SER A 51 -18.09 0.44 -3.27
CA SER A 51 -19.53 0.48 -3.52
C SER A 51 -19.98 1.89 -3.95
N ALA A 52 -19.57 2.92 -3.21
CA ALA A 52 -19.88 4.31 -3.52
C ALA A 52 -19.27 4.79 -4.85
N ALA A 53 -18.14 4.19 -5.26
CA ALA A 53 -17.47 4.47 -6.53
C ALA A 53 -18.07 3.70 -7.73
N GLY A 54 -19.06 2.83 -7.52
CA GLY A 54 -19.65 2.01 -8.57
C GLY A 54 -18.78 0.83 -8.99
N MET A 55 -17.83 0.39 -8.14
CA MET A 55 -16.89 -0.67 -8.46
C MET A 55 -17.43 -2.05 -8.08
N ASP A 56 -17.37 -2.99 -9.02
CA ASP A 56 -17.75 -4.38 -8.79
C ASP A 56 -16.80 -5.05 -7.79
N THR A 57 -17.39 -5.65 -6.73
CA THR A 57 -16.60 -6.10 -5.59
C THR A 57 -17.19 -7.35 -4.96
N PHE A 58 -16.34 -8.35 -4.70
CA PHE A 58 -16.61 -9.45 -3.79
C PHE A 58 -16.00 -9.17 -2.42
N TYR A 59 -16.83 -9.18 -1.38
CA TYR A 59 -16.38 -9.06 -0.01
C TYR A 59 -15.84 -10.38 0.51
N GLY A 60 -14.63 -10.36 1.05
CA GLY A 60 -14.09 -11.50 1.78
C GLY A 60 -12.57 -11.65 1.71
N ASP A 61 -12.11 -12.63 2.45
CA ASP A 61 -10.72 -13.03 2.48
C ASP A 61 -10.37 -13.80 1.19
N VAL A 62 -9.34 -13.37 0.46
CA VAL A 62 -8.91 -14.02 -0.80
C VAL A 62 -8.59 -15.50 -0.63
N ARG A 63 -8.22 -15.96 0.57
CA ARG A 63 -7.96 -17.38 0.87
C ARG A 63 -9.21 -18.26 0.78
N LYS A 64 -10.40 -17.68 0.86
CA LYS A 64 -11.68 -18.39 0.70
C LYS A 64 -12.08 -18.56 -0.76
N TYR A 65 -11.45 -17.80 -1.65
CA TYR A 65 -11.69 -17.84 -3.07
C TYR A 65 -10.64 -18.70 -3.78
N SER A 66 -10.91 -19.06 -5.02
CA SER A 66 -10.03 -19.82 -5.89
C SER A 66 -10.06 -19.18 -7.28
N ALA A 67 -8.99 -19.27 -8.02
CA ALA A 67 -8.93 -18.81 -9.40
C ALA A 67 -10.00 -19.49 -10.28
N ALA A 68 -10.42 -20.71 -9.91
CA ALA A 68 -11.51 -21.43 -10.57
C ALA A 68 -12.90 -20.81 -10.34
N ASN A 69 -13.07 -19.95 -9.35
CA ASN A 69 -14.32 -19.18 -9.17
C ASN A 69 -14.49 -18.11 -10.26
N PHE A 70 -13.39 -17.67 -10.88
CA PHE A 70 -13.35 -16.60 -11.87
C PHE A 70 -12.69 -17.06 -13.20
N PRO A 71 -13.23 -18.08 -13.89
CA PRO A 71 -12.61 -18.68 -15.07
C PRO A 71 -12.48 -17.72 -16.25
N HIS A 72 -13.24 -16.64 -16.27
CA HIS A 72 -13.24 -15.65 -17.35
C HIS A 72 -12.37 -14.42 -17.07
N ALA A 73 -11.67 -14.36 -15.93
CA ALA A 73 -10.67 -13.32 -15.69
C ALA A 73 -9.47 -13.54 -16.62
N GLN A 74 -9.04 -12.49 -17.31
CA GLN A 74 -7.93 -12.52 -18.25
C GLN A 74 -6.65 -11.97 -17.62
N VAL A 75 -6.78 -11.01 -16.73
CA VAL A 75 -5.66 -10.34 -16.05
C VAL A 75 -5.83 -10.45 -14.55
N LEU A 76 -4.73 -10.69 -13.86
CA LEU A 76 -4.66 -10.66 -12.40
C LEU A 76 -3.87 -9.43 -11.95
N THR A 77 -4.47 -8.62 -11.07
CA THR A 77 -3.76 -7.54 -10.39
C THR A 77 -3.81 -7.73 -8.88
N GLY A 78 -2.98 -7.02 -8.13
CA GLY A 78 -3.08 -7.05 -6.68
C GLY A 78 -1.96 -6.34 -5.94
N GLY A 79 -2.30 -5.91 -4.72
CA GLY A 79 -1.38 -5.35 -3.73
C GLY A 79 -1.46 -6.12 -2.41
N PRO A 80 -0.92 -7.37 -2.30
CA PRO A 80 -1.07 -8.18 -1.09
C PRO A 80 -0.49 -7.47 0.13
N PRO A 81 -1.16 -7.49 1.32
CA PRO A 81 -0.71 -6.74 2.48
C PRO A 81 0.67 -7.21 2.96
N CYS A 82 1.59 -6.26 3.17
CA CYS A 82 2.96 -6.52 3.55
C CYS A 82 3.46 -5.61 4.69
N GLN A 83 2.67 -5.48 5.75
CA GLN A 83 3.09 -4.65 6.90
C GLN A 83 4.32 -5.20 7.61
N THR A 84 4.59 -6.49 7.52
CA THR A 84 5.70 -7.18 8.17
C THR A 84 7.06 -6.74 7.62
N PHE A 85 7.15 -6.52 6.31
CA PHE A 85 8.41 -6.15 5.67
C PHE A 85 8.76 -4.66 5.84
N THR A 86 7.78 -3.80 6.16
CA THR A 86 8.02 -2.35 6.41
C THR A 86 8.66 -2.07 7.76
N VAL A 87 8.51 -2.97 8.73
CA VAL A 87 9.10 -2.87 10.08
C VAL A 87 10.46 -3.60 10.16
N ALA A 88 10.94 -4.12 9.06
CA ALA A 88 12.08 -5.03 8.91
C ALA A 88 13.47 -4.45 9.27
N GLY A 89 13.54 -3.36 10.03
CA GLY A 89 14.79 -2.95 10.66
C GLY A 89 15.32 -3.95 11.71
N HIS A 90 14.52 -4.88 12.21
CA HIS A 90 14.86 -5.78 13.31
C HIS A 90 14.34 -7.22 13.05
N GLY A 91 15.24 -8.17 12.88
CA GLY A 91 15.13 -9.64 12.89
C GLY A 91 13.84 -10.34 12.42
N ALA A 92 12.68 -9.94 12.90
CA ALA A 92 11.39 -10.56 12.58
C ALA A 92 10.99 -10.43 11.10
N GLY A 93 11.20 -9.27 10.50
CA GLY A 93 10.88 -9.06 9.08
C GLY A 93 11.76 -9.87 8.13
N ARG A 94 13.03 -10.09 8.50
CA ARG A 94 13.94 -10.93 7.71
C ARG A 94 13.49 -12.40 7.75
N ARG A 95 13.15 -12.94 8.94
CA ARG A 95 12.63 -14.31 9.06
C ARG A 95 11.35 -14.54 8.27
N ALA A 96 10.43 -13.58 8.30
CA ALA A 96 9.20 -13.66 7.52
C ALA A 96 9.48 -13.68 6.01
N LEU A 97 10.47 -12.92 5.55
CA LEU A 97 10.91 -12.94 4.16
C LEU A 97 11.50 -14.30 3.79
N ASP A 98 12.41 -14.84 4.61
CA ASP A 98 13.04 -16.13 4.38
C ASP A 98 12.01 -17.28 4.33
N ASP A 99 10.97 -17.24 5.17
CA ASP A 99 9.87 -18.19 5.14
C ASP A 99 9.06 -18.11 3.83
N VAL A 100 8.72 -16.89 3.37
CA VAL A 100 8.02 -16.69 2.09
C VAL A 100 8.86 -17.23 0.93
N LEU A 101 10.13 -16.90 0.86
CA LEU A 101 11.03 -17.36 -0.20
C LEU A 101 11.10 -18.90 -0.24
N ARG A 102 11.22 -19.55 0.92
CA ARG A 102 11.21 -21.02 1.01
C ARG A 102 9.89 -21.64 0.53
N TYR A 103 8.73 -21.04 0.80
CA TYR A 103 7.46 -21.52 0.27
C TYR A 103 7.36 -21.35 -1.24
N ILE A 104 7.88 -20.24 -1.78
CA ILE A 104 7.94 -20.04 -3.24
C ILE A 104 8.86 -21.09 -3.88
N GLU A 105 10.00 -21.41 -3.30
CA GLU A 105 10.90 -22.46 -3.78
C GLU A 105 10.22 -23.84 -3.80
N ARG A 106 9.44 -24.17 -2.78
CA ARG A 106 8.64 -25.41 -2.77
C ARG A 106 7.61 -25.45 -3.89
N LEU A 107 6.92 -24.34 -4.14
CA LEU A 107 5.97 -24.23 -5.24
C LEU A 107 6.67 -24.26 -6.60
N HIS A 108 7.83 -23.60 -6.73
CA HIS A 108 8.63 -23.63 -7.94
C HIS A 108 9.08 -25.06 -8.27
N ALA A 109 9.62 -25.77 -7.30
CA ALA A 109 9.98 -27.19 -7.49
C ALA A 109 8.79 -28.03 -7.95
N ALA A 110 7.60 -27.82 -7.37
CA ALA A 110 6.40 -28.55 -7.73
C ALA A 110 5.93 -28.31 -9.19
N VAL A 111 6.02 -27.07 -9.67
CA VAL A 111 5.58 -26.75 -11.05
C VAL A 111 6.64 -27.04 -12.11
N SER A 112 7.90 -27.24 -11.70
CA SER A 112 9.05 -27.54 -12.58
C SER A 112 9.30 -29.02 -12.85
N MET A 113 8.54 -29.93 -12.23
CA MET A 113 8.65 -31.37 -12.50
C MET A 113 8.14 -31.67 -13.91
N ASP A 114 8.83 -32.49 -14.66
CA ASP A 114 8.50 -32.84 -16.06
C ASP A 114 7.10 -33.43 -16.23
N GLU A 115 6.58 -34.14 -15.22
CA GLU A 115 5.25 -34.74 -15.20
C GLU A 115 4.41 -34.23 -14.00
N ALA A 116 4.52 -32.92 -13.68
CA ALA A 116 3.81 -32.34 -12.54
C ALA A 116 2.30 -32.40 -12.73
N GLU A 117 1.64 -33.29 -12.03
CA GLU A 117 0.18 -33.38 -12.01
C GLU A 117 -0.42 -32.31 -11.09
N TRP A 118 -1.59 -31.78 -11.48
CA TRP A 118 -2.32 -30.84 -10.64
C TRP A 118 -2.57 -31.36 -9.21
N GLY A 119 -2.78 -32.67 -9.07
CA GLY A 119 -2.98 -33.34 -7.79
C GLY A 119 -1.82 -33.10 -6.80
N ASP A 120 -0.57 -33.24 -7.28
CA ASP A 120 0.63 -33.04 -6.46
C ASP A 120 0.88 -31.57 -6.13
N ILE A 121 0.76 -30.70 -7.12
CA ILE A 121 0.89 -29.23 -6.91
C ILE A 121 -0.12 -28.75 -5.88
N SER A 122 -1.39 -29.17 -6.02
CA SER A 122 -2.46 -28.78 -5.09
C SER A 122 -2.28 -29.36 -3.68
N ARG A 123 -1.64 -30.53 -3.56
CA ARG A 123 -1.29 -31.12 -2.25
C ARG A 123 -0.22 -30.28 -1.56
N ILE A 124 0.84 -29.91 -2.27
CA ILE A 124 1.91 -29.04 -1.73
C ILE A 124 1.35 -27.71 -1.26
N TRP A 125 0.46 -27.10 -2.05
CA TRP A 125 -0.21 -25.86 -1.62
C TRP A 125 -1.07 -26.05 -0.36
N ARG A 126 -1.83 -27.14 -0.26
CA ARG A 126 -2.61 -27.43 0.94
C ARG A 126 -1.72 -27.58 2.19
N GLU A 127 -0.59 -28.25 2.08
CA GLU A 127 0.38 -28.36 3.17
C GLU A 127 0.89 -26.98 3.61
N ILE A 128 1.25 -26.12 2.65
CA ILE A 128 1.70 -24.74 2.93
C ILE A 128 0.58 -23.92 3.57
N SER A 129 -0.61 -23.93 2.99
CA SER A 129 -1.74 -23.12 3.46
C SER A 129 -2.22 -23.55 4.85
N THR A 130 -2.31 -24.85 5.11
CA THR A 130 -2.67 -25.40 6.44
C THR A 130 -1.66 -24.95 7.49
N GLY A 131 -0.35 -25.09 7.22
CA GLY A 131 0.68 -24.65 8.17
C GLY A 131 0.65 -23.14 8.42
N LEU A 132 0.29 -22.32 7.42
CA LEU A 132 0.11 -20.88 7.57
C LEU A 132 -1.15 -20.54 8.40
N GLU A 133 -2.25 -21.28 8.20
CA GLU A 133 -3.49 -21.11 8.96
C GLU A 133 -3.31 -21.49 10.43
N GLU A 134 -2.60 -22.58 10.72
CA GLU A 134 -2.26 -22.99 12.08
C GLU A 134 -1.44 -21.92 12.81
N ARG A 135 -0.41 -21.37 12.15
CA ARG A 135 0.38 -20.25 12.69
C ARG A 135 -0.46 -19.00 12.92
N ALA A 136 -1.37 -18.66 11.99
CA ALA A 136 -2.26 -17.52 12.14
C ALA A 136 -3.23 -17.70 13.32
N ALA A 137 -3.75 -18.90 13.51
CA ALA A 137 -4.62 -19.23 14.64
C ALA A 137 -3.87 -19.13 15.98
N GLU A 138 -2.61 -19.58 16.03
CA GLU A 138 -1.76 -19.46 17.22
C GLU A 138 -1.43 -17.99 17.49
N ALA A 139 -1.01 -17.23 16.47
CA ALA A 139 -0.75 -15.80 16.60
C ALA A 139 -1.96 -15.02 17.12
N LYS A 140 -3.17 -15.39 16.67
CA LYS A 140 -4.42 -14.81 17.17
C LYS A 140 -4.61 -15.08 18.66
N LYS A 141 -4.43 -16.32 19.13
CA LYS A 141 -4.53 -16.67 20.56
C LYS A 141 -3.55 -15.84 21.41
N ILE A 142 -2.33 -15.67 20.92
CA ILE A 142 -1.29 -14.89 21.62
C ILE A 142 -1.64 -13.38 21.60
N LYS A 143 -2.24 -12.87 20.53
CA LYS A 143 -2.75 -11.48 20.48
C LYS A 143 -3.89 -11.25 21.44
N ASP A 144 -4.83 -12.19 21.57
CA ASP A 144 -5.93 -12.12 22.52
C ASP A 144 -5.38 -12.13 23.97
N GLU A 145 -4.39 -13.01 24.27
CA GLU A 145 -3.66 -13.00 25.54
C GLU A 145 -3.01 -11.63 25.81
N LYS A 146 -2.37 -11.05 24.79
CA LYS A 146 -1.74 -9.73 24.89
C LYS A 146 -2.75 -8.65 25.28
N LEU A 147 -3.91 -8.60 24.62
CA LEU A 147 -4.97 -7.63 24.91
C LEU A 147 -5.48 -7.76 26.36
N GLU A 148 -5.65 -8.98 26.83
CA GLU A 148 -6.06 -9.25 28.21
C GLU A 148 -5.03 -8.74 29.23
N VAL A 149 -3.73 -9.03 28.99
CA VAL A 149 -2.63 -8.57 29.87
C VAL A 149 -2.50 -7.04 29.81
N GLU A 150 -2.64 -6.41 28.64
CA GLU A 150 -2.64 -4.95 28.48
C GLU A 150 -3.81 -4.30 29.25
N ALA A 151 -5.00 -4.89 29.19
CA ALA A 151 -6.17 -4.42 29.91
C ALA A 151 -5.94 -4.48 31.44
N ARG A 152 -5.45 -5.64 31.95
CA ARG A 152 -5.09 -5.80 33.36
C ARG A 152 -4.02 -4.79 33.80
N ARG A 153 -2.98 -4.59 33.00
CA ARG A 153 -1.93 -3.61 33.26
C ARG A 153 -2.47 -2.18 33.31
N SER A 154 -3.44 -1.85 32.45
CA SER A 154 -4.12 -0.54 32.46
C SER A 154 -4.91 -0.31 33.74
N VAL A 155 -5.63 -1.33 34.23
CA VAL A 155 -6.37 -1.28 35.52
C VAL A 155 -5.39 -1.06 36.67
N GLN A 156 -4.31 -1.83 36.73
CA GLN A 156 -3.30 -1.72 37.78
C GLN A 156 -2.66 -0.33 37.81
N ARG A 157 -2.35 0.23 36.63
CA ARG A 157 -1.83 1.60 36.52
C ARG A 157 -2.80 2.64 37.06
N LYS A 158 -4.12 2.48 36.82
CA LYS A 158 -5.13 3.37 37.36
C LYS A 158 -5.22 3.25 38.88
N ALA A 159 -5.10 2.04 39.43
CA ALA A 159 -5.08 1.79 40.87
C ALA A 159 -3.87 2.46 41.54
N ILE A 160 -2.66 2.31 40.98
CA ILE A 160 -1.46 2.98 41.46
C ILE A 160 -1.65 4.51 41.46
N LYS A 161 -2.16 5.07 40.33
CA LYS A 161 -2.43 6.50 40.22
C LYS A 161 -3.40 6.99 41.30
N LYS A 162 -4.50 6.26 41.54
CA LYS A 162 -5.52 6.58 42.53
C LYS A 162 -4.92 6.57 43.94
N SER A 163 -4.18 5.51 44.30
CA SER A 163 -3.54 5.40 45.60
C SER A 163 -2.51 6.50 45.88
N LEU A 164 -1.75 6.94 44.86
CA LEU A 164 -0.85 8.09 44.98
C LEU A 164 -1.60 9.40 45.22
N GLN A 165 -2.75 9.59 44.53
CA GLN A 165 -3.61 10.76 44.71
C GLN A 165 -4.21 10.81 46.13
N GLU A 166 -4.71 9.69 46.65
CA GLU A 166 -5.29 9.56 48.00
C GLU A 166 -4.29 9.84 49.11
N ARG A 167 -3.01 9.71 48.83
CA ARG A 167 -1.90 10.04 49.72
C ARG A 167 -1.42 11.50 49.67
N GLY A 168 -2.00 12.27 48.74
CA GLY A 168 -1.60 13.67 48.57
C GLY A 168 -0.35 13.87 47.72
N SER A 169 0.12 12.85 46.97
CA SER A 169 1.25 13.03 46.05
C SER A 169 0.95 14.11 45.01
N SER A 170 1.94 14.93 44.70
CA SER A 170 1.80 15.98 43.70
C SER A 170 1.64 15.40 42.27
N GLN A 171 1.07 16.16 41.36
CA GLN A 171 0.89 15.74 39.96
C GLN A 171 2.23 15.40 39.27
N GLU A 172 3.30 16.12 39.60
CA GLU A 172 4.63 15.88 39.03
C GLU A 172 5.26 14.58 39.58
N GLU A 173 5.10 14.28 40.89
CA GLU A 173 5.54 13.01 41.49
C GLU A 173 4.79 11.82 40.88
N ILE A 174 3.47 11.91 40.74
CA ILE A 174 2.64 10.88 40.08
C ILE A 174 3.12 10.64 38.66
N LYS A 175 3.38 11.70 37.90
CA LYS A 175 3.86 11.62 36.51
C LYS A 175 5.25 10.98 36.44
N GLY A 176 6.14 11.32 37.38
CA GLY A 176 7.48 10.77 37.54
C GLY A 176 7.44 9.25 37.79
N ILE A 177 6.67 8.82 38.81
CA ILE A 177 6.50 7.40 39.15
C ILE A 177 5.88 6.60 37.99
N LEU A 178 4.81 7.10 37.39
CA LEU A 178 4.18 6.43 36.24
C LEU A 178 5.07 6.37 34.99
N LYS A 179 6.01 7.32 34.84
CA LYS A 179 7.04 7.29 33.78
C LYS A 179 8.12 6.25 34.08
N ALA A 180 8.60 6.18 35.33
CA ALA A 180 9.57 5.18 35.76
C ALA A 180 9.04 3.76 35.62
N LEU A 181 7.79 3.51 35.99
CA LEU A 181 7.10 2.23 35.78
C LEU A 181 7.01 1.80 34.30
N ARG A 182 6.96 2.74 33.37
CA ARG A 182 6.97 2.44 31.93
C ARG A 182 8.35 2.08 31.39
N SER A 183 9.41 2.67 31.92
CA SER A 183 10.78 2.54 31.42
C SER A 183 11.54 1.35 32.02
N SER A 184 10.87 0.46 32.78
CA SER A 184 11.49 -0.68 33.49
C SER A 184 12.70 -0.26 34.36
N ARG A 185 12.79 1.01 34.75
CA ARG A 185 13.74 1.43 35.77
C ARG A 185 13.22 0.88 37.09
N GLU A 186 14.11 0.23 37.82
CA GLU A 186 13.82 -0.24 39.18
C GLU A 186 13.39 0.99 40.02
N LEU A 187 12.09 1.03 40.29
CA LEU A 187 11.60 1.83 41.40
C LEU A 187 11.93 1.01 42.63
N ASP A 188 12.68 1.61 43.59
CA ASP A 188 12.90 0.96 44.87
C ASP A 188 11.53 0.85 45.60
N PRO A 189 10.88 -0.32 45.63
CA PRO A 189 9.60 -0.51 46.28
C PRO A 189 9.75 -0.51 47.83
N GLU A 190 10.97 -0.56 48.35
CA GLU A 190 11.29 -0.53 49.76
C GLU A 190 11.44 0.91 50.27
N GLY A 191 11.42 1.92 49.38
CA GLY A 191 11.42 3.32 49.79
C GLY A 191 10.20 3.64 50.67
N PRO A 192 10.36 4.48 51.71
CA PRO A 192 9.33 4.77 52.74
C PRO A 192 8.02 5.27 52.12
N ASP A 193 8.08 5.91 50.96
CA ASP A 193 6.92 6.49 50.28
C ASP A 193 6.14 5.49 49.44
N LEU A 194 6.73 4.35 49.07
CA LEU A 194 6.13 3.35 48.15
C LEU A 194 5.79 2.01 48.81
N LYS A 195 6.18 1.80 50.08
CA LYS A 195 5.99 0.53 50.80
C LYS A 195 4.57 -0.01 50.76
N SER A 196 3.56 0.86 50.85
CA SER A 196 2.16 0.45 50.82
C SER A 196 1.61 0.24 49.41
N LEU A 197 2.39 0.61 48.38
CA LEU A 197 2.09 0.37 46.96
C LEU A 197 2.89 -0.80 46.39
N LYS A 198 3.79 -1.39 47.20
CA LYS A 198 4.70 -2.46 46.78
C LYS A 198 3.99 -3.53 46.00
N HIS A 199 2.90 -4.08 46.49
CA HIS A 199 2.13 -5.13 45.80
C HIS A 199 1.57 -4.68 44.44
N LEU A 200 1.02 -3.46 44.35
CA LEU A 200 0.51 -2.92 43.08
C LEU A 200 1.61 -2.70 42.04
N ILE A 201 2.81 -2.30 42.50
CA ILE A 201 3.99 -2.08 41.66
C ILE A 201 4.55 -3.42 41.16
N GLU A 202 4.64 -4.41 42.05
CA GLU A 202 5.08 -5.77 41.72
C GLU A 202 4.15 -6.42 40.70
N ASP A 203 2.83 -6.35 40.88
CA ASP A 203 1.83 -6.84 39.95
C ASP A 203 1.95 -6.15 38.57
N TYR A 204 2.12 -4.82 38.58
CA TYR A 204 2.31 -4.05 37.33
C TYR A 204 3.59 -4.46 36.58
N SER A 205 4.67 -4.72 37.31
CA SER A 205 5.95 -5.16 36.77
C SER A 205 5.87 -6.59 36.22
N ALA A 206 5.23 -7.51 36.95
CA ALA A 206 4.98 -8.89 36.49
C ALA A 206 4.16 -8.93 35.18
N LEU A 207 3.13 -8.10 35.06
CA LEU A 207 2.37 -7.93 33.82
C LEU A 207 3.25 -7.35 32.70
N GLY A 208 4.22 -6.51 33.03
CA GLY A 208 5.21 -5.97 32.09
C GLY A 208 6.12 -7.07 31.52
N THR A 209 6.65 -7.93 32.38
CA THR A 209 7.45 -9.10 31.98
C THR A 209 6.66 -10.04 31.09
N ARG A 210 5.44 -10.39 31.50
CA ARG A 210 4.53 -11.22 30.67
C ARG A 210 4.26 -10.63 29.30
N LEU A 211 4.10 -9.31 29.19
CA LEU A 211 3.95 -8.63 27.89
C LEU A 211 5.19 -8.73 27.01
N ASN A 212 6.38 -8.73 27.60
CA ASN A 212 7.62 -8.92 26.85
C ASN A 212 7.74 -10.35 26.33
N ASP A 213 7.38 -11.36 27.14
CA ASP A 213 7.34 -12.78 26.72
C ASP A 213 6.34 -12.99 25.58
N ILE A 214 5.15 -12.40 25.70
CA ILE A 214 4.13 -12.43 24.65
C ILE A 214 4.65 -11.80 23.35
N LYS A 215 5.35 -10.67 23.43
CA LYS A 215 5.96 -10.03 22.27
C LYS A 215 7.02 -10.92 21.62
N ALA A 216 7.89 -11.54 22.42
CA ALA A 216 8.91 -12.46 21.91
C ALA A 216 8.28 -13.65 21.17
N ARG A 217 7.22 -14.26 21.74
CA ARG A 217 6.47 -15.34 21.09
C ARG A 217 5.82 -14.89 19.76
N LEU A 218 5.23 -13.68 19.72
CA LEU A 218 4.69 -13.13 18.47
C LEU A 218 5.77 -12.85 17.42
N GLU A 219 6.95 -12.38 17.85
CA GLU A 219 8.10 -12.19 16.97
C GLU A 219 8.66 -13.51 16.42
N GLU A 220 8.60 -14.59 17.20
CA GLU A 220 9.03 -15.93 16.77
C GLU A 220 8.06 -16.56 15.76
N LEU A 221 6.75 -16.42 15.97
CA LEU A 221 5.73 -16.93 15.05
C LEU A 221 5.70 -16.18 13.71
N GLY A 222 6.15 -14.94 13.68
CA GLY A 222 6.05 -14.08 12.51
C GLY A 222 4.64 -13.46 12.35
N ASP A 223 4.42 -12.78 11.23
CA ASP A 223 3.12 -12.13 10.94
C ASP A 223 2.20 -13.12 10.22
N GLU A 224 0.98 -13.26 10.70
CA GLU A 224 -0.09 -14.07 10.10
C GLU A 224 -0.41 -13.67 8.64
N ARG A 225 -0.08 -12.43 8.26
CA ARG A 225 -0.27 -11.90 6.90
C ARG A 225 0.81 -12.32 5.91
N THR A 226 1.88 -12.95 6.39
CA THR A 226 2.98 -13.47 5.56
C THR A 226 2.44 -14.42 4.47
N GLY A 227 1.45 -15.24 4.78
CA GLY A 227 0.81 -16.15 3.83
C GLY A 227 -0.02 -15.45 2.74
N LEU A 228 -0.47 -14.21 2.97
CA LEU A 228 -1.26 -13.47 1.98
C LEU A 228 -0.41 -13.04 0.78
N VAL A 229 0.89 -12.82 0.98
CA VAL A 229 1.82 -12.49 -0.11
C VAL A 229 1.96 -13.66 -1.09
N LEU A 230 1.69 -14.90 -0.68
CA LEU A 230 1.75 -16.09 -1.56
C LEU A 230 0.48 -16.28 -2.42
N GLN A 231 -0.63 -15.62 -2.07
CA GLN A 231 -1.91 -15.84 -2.76
C GLN A 231 -1.86 -15.51 -4.25
N PRO A 232 -1.32 -14.36 -4.71
CA PRO A 232 -1.28 -14.07 -6.13
C PRO A 232 -0.50 -15.13 -6.93
N LEU A 233 0.62 -15.64 -6.40
CA LEU A 233 1.38 -16.71 -7.05
C LEU A 233 0.57 -18.00 -7.16
N TRP A 234 -0.09 -18.38 -6.06
CA TRP A 234 -0.95 -19.56 -6.08
C TRP A 234 -2.06 -19.45 -7.13
N TRP A 235 -2.70 -18.29 -7.24
CA TRP A 235 -3.75 -18.05 -8.22
C TRP A 235 -3.24 -18.19 -9.65
N VAL A 236 -2.02 -17.72 -9.94
CA VAL A 236 -1.41 -17.91 -11.27
C VAL A 236 -1.07 -19.38 -11.51
N ILE A 237 -0.51 -20.09 -10.53
CA ILE A 237 -0.23 -21.52 -10.62
C ILE A 237 -1.52 -22.31 -10.88
N GLU A 238 -2.59 -22.03 -10.12
CA GLU A 238 -3.87 -22.68 -10.28
C GLU A 238 -4.42 -22.49 -11.70
N ARG A 239 -4.39 -21.26 -12.23
CA ARG A 239 -4.84 -20.95 -13.59
C ARG A 239 -4.01 -21.65 -14.66
N SER A 240 -2.72 -21.77 -14.44
CA SER A 240 -1.80 -22.34 -15.44
C SER A 240 -1.76 -23.87 -15.41
N ARG A 241 -2.06 -24.51 -14.28
CA ARG A 241 -1.87 -25.96 -14.10
C ARG A 241 -3.16 -26.74 -13.83
N ARG A 242 -4.23 -26.10 -13.37
CA ARG A 242 -5.50 -26.79 -13.12
C ARG A 242 -6.23 -27.11 -14.43
N PRO A 243 -6.60 -28.38 -14.69
CA PRO A 243 -7.35 -28.76 -15.88
C PRO A 243 -8.63 -27.96 -16.05
N GLY A 244 -8.91 -27.53 -17.28
CA GLY A 244 -10.10 -26.76 -17.64
C GLY A 244 -10.01 -25.24 -17.39
N LEU A 245 -8.91 -24.74 -16.82
CA LEU A 245 -8.64 -23.30 -16.71
C LEU A 245 -7.64 -22.84 -17.79
N LYS A 246 -7.66 -21.56 -18.09
CA LYS A 246 -6.69 -20.90 -18.96
C LYS A 246 -5.77 -20.02 -18.12
N PRO A 247 -4.46 -19.94 -18.42
CA PRO A 247 -3.57 -18.99 -17.79
C PRO A 247 -4.09 -17.55 -17.90
N TYR A 248 -3.71 -16.68 -16.97
CA TYR A 248 -3.91 -15.24 -17.15
C TYR A 248 -3.06 -14.74 -18.32
N GLU A 249 -3.54 -13.77 -19.08
CA GLU A 249 -2.80 -13.13 -20.16
C GLU A 249 -1.72 -12.20 -19.59
N ALA A 250 -2.03 -11.55 -18.46
CA ALA A 250 -1.08 -10.70 -17.75
C ALA A 250 -1.27 -10.75 -16.23
N VAL A 251 -0.19 -10.42 -15.50
CA VAL A 251 -0.19 -10.29 -14.04
C VAL A 251 0.55 -9.00 -13.66
N VAL A 252 -0.05 -8.18 -12.79
CA VAL A 252 0.56 -6.96 -12.26
C VAL A 252 0.40 -6.93 -10.75
N LEU A 253 1.53 -6.93 -10.03
CA LEU A 253 1.54 -6.88 -8.57
C LEU A 253 2.37 -5.71 -8.08
N GLU A 254 1.87 -5.02 -7.07
CA GLU A 254 2.54 -3.87 -6.46
C GLU A 254 2.75 -4.08 -4.97
N GLN A 255 3.90 -3.63 -4.44
CA GLN A 255 4.16 -3.63 -3.02
C GLN A 255 5.31 -2.66 -2.63
N VAL A 256 5.56 -2.53 -1.32
CA VAL A 256 6.71 -1.77 -0.80
C VAL A 256 8.05 -2.33 -1.28
N PRO A 257 9.12 -1.51 -1.35
CA PRO A 257 10.43 -1.93 -1.90
C PRO A 257 11.03 -3.19 -1.26
N ALA A 258 10.75 -3.42 0.03
CA ALA A 258 11.27 -4.59 0.75
C ALA A 258 10.76 -5.94 0.23
N VAL A 259 9.73 -5.96 -0.63
CA VAL A 259 9.17 -7.15 -1.27
C VAL A 259 9.91 -7.52 -2.56
N MET A 260 10.81 -6.68 -3.05
CA MET A 260 11.51 -6.96 -4.31
C MET A 260 12.08 -8.38 -4.40
N PRO A 261 12.75 -8.95 -3.37
CA PRO A 261 13.23 -10.33 -3.45
C PRO A 261 12.12 -11.38 -3.65
N VAL A 262 10.90 -11.11 -3.15
CA VAL A 262 9.73 -11.97 -3.39
C VAL A 262 9.31 -11.89 -4.85
N TRP A 263 9.26 -10.68 -5.42
CA TRP A 263 8.93 -10.49 -6.83
C TRP A 263 9.95 -11.12 -7.78
N GLU A 264 11.23 -11.09 -7.44
CA GLU A 264 12.29 -11.77 -8.18
C GLU A 264 12.08 -13.29 -8.18
N LYS A 265 11.74 -13.89 -7.01
CA LYS A 265 11.40 -15.31 -6.94
C LYS A 265 10.08 -15.66 -7.64
N TYR A 266 9.10 -14.76 -7.62
CA TYR A 266 7.88 -14.93 -8.42
C TYR A 266 8.21 -14.98 -9.92
N ALA A 267 9.10 -14.10 -10.39
CA ALA A 267 9.51 -14.05 -11.79
C ALA A 267 10.09 -15.38 -12.26
N GLU A 268 10.88 -16.07 -11.44
CA GLU A 268 11.42 -17.42 -11.74
C GLU A 268 10.30 -18.44 -11.94
N VAL A 269 9.32 -18.48 -11.03
CA VAL A 269 8.16 -19.38 -11.14
C VAL A 269 7.30 -19.07 -12.36
N LEU A 270 7.02 -17.78 -12.59
CA LEU A 270 6.22 -17.34 -13.71
C LEU A 270 6.88 -17.66 -15.05
N ALA A 271 8.22 -17.56 -15.13
CA ALA A 271 8.96 -17.96 -16.33
C ALA A 271 8.76 -19.46 -16.64
N THR A 272 8.77 -20.33 -15.62
CA THR A 272 8.45 -21.76 -15.80
C THR A 272 7.02 -22.01 -16.27
N LEU A 273 6.10 -21.08 -16.01
CA LEU A 273 4.69 -21.13 -16.44
C LEU A 273 4.46 -20.47 -17.80
N GLY A 274 5.51 -20.02 -18.51
CA GLY A 274 5.45 -19.44 -19.85
C GLY A 274 5.22 -17.93 -19.88
N TYR A 275 5.52 -17.23 -18.78
CA TYR A 275 5.45 -15.77 -18.74
C TYR A 275 6.81 -15.11 -18.96
N ARG A 276 6.82 -14.00 -19.70
CA ARG A 276 7.88 -13.00 -19.62
C ARG A 276 7.59 -12.04 -18.47
N THR A 277 8.62 -11.70 -17.71
CA THR A 277 8.47 -10.94 -16.48
C THR A 277 9.43 -9.77 -16.41
N ARG A 278 9.00 -8.72 -15.70
CA ARG A 278 9.85 -7.60 -15.28
C ARG A 278 9.52 -7.21 -13.86
N THR A 279 10.54 -7.11 -13.02
CA THR A 279 10.46 -6.45 -11.71
C THR A 279 11.09 -5.07 -11.81
N GLN A 280 10.44 -4.06 -11.24
CA GLN A 280 10.94 -2.68 -11.30
C GLN A 280 10.67 -1.94 -9.98
N LEU A 281 11.68 -1.21 -9.50
CA LEU A 281 11.50 -0.27 -8.39
C LEU A 281 11.09 1.09 -8.96
N MET A 282 9.86 1.49 -8.67
CA MET A 282 9.27 2.72 -9.21
C MET A 282 9.22 3.81 -8.14
N PHE A 283 9.57 5.03 -8.56
CA PHE A 283 9.51 6.26 -7.76
C PHE A 283 8.30 7.06 -8.24
N THR A 284 7.26 7.16 -7.44
CA THR A 284 5.96 7.66 -7.91
C THR A 284 6.00 9.09 -8.46
N GLU A 285 6.86 9.96 -7.91
CA GLU A 285 7.10 11.31 -8.42
C GLU A 285 7.63 11.33 -9.86
N ALA A 286 8.35 10.29 -10.26
CA ALA A 286 8.87 10.13 -11.62
C ALA A 286 7.77 9.77 -12.65
N PHE A 287 6.56 9.54 -12.18
CA PHE A 287 5.35 9.29 -12.96
C PHE A 287 4.28 10.37 -12.75
N GLY A 288 4.67 11.54 -12.23
CA GLY A 288 3.81 12.69 -12.03
C GLY A 288 2.85 12.59 -10.84
N VAL A 289 3.11 11.69 -9.89
CA VAL A 289 2.39 11.65 -8.61
C VAL A 289 2.98 12.71 -7.67
N PRO A 290 2.19 13.59 -7.02
CA PRO A 290 2.70 14.67 -6.18
C PRO A 290 3.18 14.19 -4.80
N GLN A 291 3.89 13.04 -4.77
CA GLN A 291 4.48 12.49 -3.54
C GLN A 291 5.71 11.63 -3.84
N THR A 292 6.66 11.63 -2.91
CA THR A 292 7.82 10.74 -2.93
C THR A 292 7.47 9.39 -2.28
N ARG A 293 7.12 8.40 -3.09
CA ARG A 293 6.73 7.05 -2.67
C ARG A 293 7.46 6.03 -3.55
N LYS A 294 8.02 4.99 -2.95
CA LYS A 294 8.72 3.93 -3.69
C LYS A 294 7.90 2.65 -3.67
N ARG A 295 7.81 1.98 -4.83
CA ARG A 295 7.07 0.72 -4.98
C ARG A 295 7.84 -0.28 -5.82
N ALA A 296 7.82 -1.52 -5.37
CA ALA A 296 8.26 -2.68 -6.14
C ALA A 296 7.08 -3.18 -6.95
N VAL A 297 7.23 -3.23 -8.26
CA VAL A 297 6.20 -3.72 -9.18
C VAL A 297 6.72 -4.96 -9.90
N LEU A 298 5.88 -6.00 -9.95
CA LEU A 298 6.06 -7.17 -10.80
C LEU A 298 5.07 -7.06 -11.96
N MET A 299 5.57 -7.14 -13.16
CA MET A 299 4.82 -7.19 -14.41
C MET A 299 5.10 -8.53 -15.09
N ALA A 300 4.06 -9.23 -15.55
CA ALA A 300 4.20 -10.48 -16.29
C ALA A 300 3.18 -10.55 -17.42
N ARG A 301 3.60 -11.10 -18.56
CA ARG A 301 2.76 -11.39 -19.73
C ARG A 301 3.00 -12.81 -20.21
N LEU A 302 1.93 -13.50 -20.52
CA LEU A 302 1.99 -14.82 -21.13
C LEU A 302 2.53 -14.70 -22.56
N GLY A 303 3.52 -15.50 -22.93
CA GLY A 303 4.13 -15.51 -24.27
C GLY A 303 5.61 -15.15 -24.27
N GLU A 304 6.14 -14.90 -25.47
CA GLU A 304 7.61 -14.78 -25.68
C GLU A 304 8.13 -13.33 -25.74
N THR A 305 7.22 -12.34 -25.77
CA THR A 305 7.63 -10.92 -25.88
C THR A 305 8.09 -10.38 -24.54
N ASP A 306 9.32 -9.92 -24.46
CA ASP A 306 9.87 -9.30 -23.27
C ASP A 306 9.11 -8.02 -22.89
N ILE A 307 9.05 -7.74 -21.60
CA ILE A 307 8.48 -6.51 -21.06
C ILE A 307 9.62 -5.52 -20.81
N PRO A 308 9.70 -4.40 -21.55
CA PRO A 308 10.71 -3.38 -21.31
C PRO A 308 10.49 -2.67 -19.98
N GLU A 309 11.41 -1.83 -19.57
CA GLU A 309 11.24 -0.97 -18.39
C GLU A 309 10.18 0.11 -18.64
N VAL A 310 9.32 0.36 -17.66
CA VAL A 310 8.36 1.47 -17.73
C VAL A 310 9.13 2.77 -17.62
N ALA A 311 9.08 3.58 -18.68
CA ALA A 311 9.85 4.82 -18.77
C ALA A 311 9.29 5.88 -17.82
N GLU A 312 10.19 6.55 -17.08
CA GLU A 312 9.85 7.70 -16.25
C GLU A 312 9.51 8.91 -17.12
N THR A 313 8.42 9.59 -16.83
CA THR A 313 7.95 10.78 -17.56
C THR A 313 8.32 12.08 -16.87
N HIS A 314 8.63 12.04 -15.58
CA HIS A 314 8.97 13.20 -14.76
C HIS A 314 10.33 13.01 -14.08
N LYS A 315 10.94 14.10 -13.68
CA LYS A 315 12.17 14.11 -12.88
C LYS A 315 11.89 13.62 -11.47
N ARG A 316 12.85 12.90 -10.87
CA ARG A 316 12.78 12.50 -9.46
C ARG A 316 13.04 13.71 -8.56
N TYR A 317 12.29 13.84 -7.48
CA TYR A 317 12.56 14.85 -6.47
C TYR A 317 13.76 14.45 -5.61
N ARG A 318 14.76 15.32 -5.53
CA ARG A 318 15.99 15.14 -4.73
C ARG A 318 16.19 16.35 -3.81
N PRO A 319 15.79 16.28 -2.51
CA PRO A 319 15.82 17.43 -1.60
C PRO A 319 17.21 18.03 -1.38
N TRP A 320 18.28 17.26 -1.61
CA TRP A 320 19.68 17.72 -1.46
C TRP A 320 20.26 18.34 -2.74
N ALA A 321 19.55 18.30 -3.85
CA ALA A 321 19.98 18.83 -5.12
C ALA A 321 19.56 20.30 -5.34
N VAL A 322 19.05 20.98 -4.32
CA VAL A 322 18.71 22.41 -4.39
C VAL A 322 20.01 23.21 -4.30
N PRO A 323 20.40 23.97 -5.34
CA PRO A 323 21.55 24.86 -5.27
C PRO A 323 21.33 25.90 -4.17
N THR A 324 22.27 26.02 -3.23
CA THR A 324 22.33 27.14 -2.30
C THR A 324 22.60 28.40 -3.10
N GLY A 325 21.56 29.16 -3.47
CA GLY A 325 21.72 30.51 -4.03
C GLY A 325 21.04 30.81 -5.35
N SER A 326 19.76 30.50 -5.53
CA SER A 326 18.93 31.25 -6.48
C SER A 326 17.43 31.06 -6.20
N SER A 327 16.69 32.12 -6.39
CA SER A 327 15.25 32.26 -6.09
C SER A 327 14.40 31.10 -6.63
N ALA A 328 13.77 30.37 -5.75
CA ALA A 328 12.80 29.31 -6.03
C ALA A 328 11.48 29.82 -6.65
N ALA A 329 11.47 30.97 -7.30
CA ALA A 329 10.25 31.66 -7.77
C ALA A 329 9.93 31.44 -9.26
N THR A 330 10.78 30.77 -10.01
CA THR A 330 10.48 30.45 -11.40
C THR A 330 10.78 28.97 -11.64
N GLY A 331 9.79 28.21 -12.14
CA GLY A 331 9.91 26.79 -12.47
C GLY A 331 10.94 26.47 -13.56
N GLN A 332 12.12 27.03 -13.45
CA GLN A 332 13.25 26.79 -14.35
C GLN A 332 14.03 25.56 -13.88
N ALA A 333 14.28 24.70 -14.83
CA ALA A 333 15.01 23.46 -14.72
C ALA A 333 16.27 23.56 -13.84
N ASN A 334 16.33 22.74 -12.77
CA ASN A 334 17.56 22.49 -12.04
C ASN A 334 18.55 21.78 -12.94
N THR A 335 19.37 22.54 -13.66
CA THR A 335 20.58 22.00 -14.28
C THR A 335 21.57 21.63 -13.18
N LEU A 336 21.84 20.34 -13.02
CA LEU A 336 22.98 19.87 -12.24
C LEU A 336 24.28 20.47 -12.81
N PRO A 337 25.34 20.65 -12.00
CA PRO A 337 26.64 21.17 -12.47
C PRO A 337 27.27 20.38 -13.64
N TRP A 338 26.72 19.26 -14.00
CA TRP A 338 27.17 18.34 -15.07
C TRP A 338 26.30 18.38 -16.33
N GLY A 339 25.43 19.34 -16.50
CA GLY A 339 24.84 19.74 -17.78
C GLY A 339 24.09 18.69 -18.60
N THR A 340 23.59 17.59 -18.02
CA THR A 340 22.75 16.64 -18.75
C THR A 340 21.29 16.83 -18.37
N GLU A 341 20.46 17.25 -19.32
CA GLU A 341 19.00 17.09 -19.20
C GLU A 341 18.72 15.60 -18.95
N GLU A 342 18.01 15.28 -17.85
CA GLU A 342 17.57 13.90 -17.63
C GLU A 342 16.49 13.57 -18.67
N GLU A 343 16.88 12.86 -19.71
CA GLU A 343 15.99 12.29 -20.71
C GLU A 343 15.38 10.99 -20.18
N ASN A 344 14.20 10.61 -20.69
CA ASN A 344 13.68 9.27 -20.47
C ASN A 344 14.43 8.25 -21.35
N LEU A 345 14.10 6.95 -21.23
CA LEU A 345 14.71 5.86 -22.00
C LEU A 345 14.60 6.03 -23.53
N HIS A 346 13.73 6.90 -24.01
CA HIS A 346 13.47 7.18 -25.43
C HIS A 346 14.03 8.54 -25.89
N GLY A 347 14.93 9.17 -25.09
CA GLY A 347 15.51 10.46 -25.41
C GLY A 347 14.55 11.66 -25.30
N THR A 348 13.37 11.48 -24.72
CA THR A 348 12.40 12.57 -24.51
C THR A 348 12.73 13.30 -23.20
N PRO A 349 12.76 14.65 -23.15
CA PRO A 349 12.98 15.40 -21.92
C PRO A 349 11.91 15.06 -20.87
N LYS A 350 12.35 14.78 -19.64
CA LYS A 350 11.44 14.53 -18.52
C LYS A 350 10.79 15.83 -18.03
N GLU A 351 9.50 15.78 -17.75
CA GLU A 351 8.78 16.89 -17.12
C GLU A 351 9.29 17.13 -15.68
N ALA A 352 9.02 18.34 -15.16
CA ALA A 352 9.25 18.60 -13.75
C ALA A 352 8.33 17.74 -12.89
N TRP A 353 8.79 17.34 -11.69
CA TRP A 353 7.91 16.69 -10.70
C TRP A 353 6.73 17.61 -10.31
N VAL A 354 5.62 17.01 -9.89
CA VAL A 354 4.41 17.73 -9.49
C VAL A 354 4.46 18.05 -7.99
N SER A 355 4.29 19.33 -7.63
CA SER A 355 4.21 19.75 -6.22
C SER A 355 2.82 19.50 -5.61
N MET A 356 2.72 19.49 -4.27
CA MET A 356 1.43 19.49 -3.58
C MET A 356 0.57 20.69 -4.00
N GLU A 357 1.18 21.88 -4.07
CA GLU A 357 0.50 23.10 -4.47
C GLU A 357 -0.13 23.00 -5.86
N THR A 358 0.65 22.52 -6.83
CA THR A 358 0.17 22.35 -8.22
C THR A 358 -1.02 21.39 -8.27
N ALA A 359 -0.91 20.24 -7.60
CA ALA A 359 -1.96 19.24 -7.58
C ALA A 359 -3.24 19.73 -6.89
N LEU A 360 -3.12 20.39 -5.73
CA LEU A 360 -4.26 20.90 -4.97
C LEU A 360 -4.92 22.10 -5.67
N LYS A 361 -4.15 23.00 -6.29
CA LYS A 361 -4.71 24.10 -7.11
C LYS A 361 -5.51 23.57 -8.30
N LYS A 362 -4.97 22.56 -9.00
CA LYS A 362 -5.66 21.92 -10.12
C LYS A 362 -6.97 21.27 -9.65
N ALA A 363 -6.92 20.50 -8.56
CA ALA A 363 -8.09 19.86 -7.98
C ALA A 363 -9.16 20.88 -7.55
N ARG A 364 -8.75 22.02 -6.97
CA ARG A 364 -9.66 23.11 -6.60
C ARG A 364 -10.33 23.74 -7.83
N GLY A 365 -9.64 23.82 -8.96
CA GLY A 365 -10.25 24.27 -10.23
C GLY A 365 -11.42 23.39 -10.67
N ILE A 366 -11.38 22.07 -10.34
CA ILE A 366 -12.46 21.11 -10.62
C ILE A 366 -13.52 21.12 -9.51
N ALA A 367 -13.09 21.21 -8.24
CA ALA A 367 -13.94 21.21 -7.05
C ALA A 367 -13.69 22.44 -6.17
N PRO A 368 -14.36 23.56 -6.43
CA PRO A 368 -14.11 24.84 -5.71
C PRO A 368 -14.38 24.80 -4.19
N ARG A 369 -14.99 23.72 -3.69
CA ARG A 369 -15.21 23.51 -2.24
C ARG A 369 -13.95 23.08 -1.48
N LEU A 370 -12.88 22.69 -2.19
CA LEU A 370 -11.61 22.39 -1.53
C LEU A 370 -11.04 23.64 -0.87
N PRO A 371 -10.39 23.51 0.31
CA PRO A 371 -9.81 24.62 1.02
C PRO A 371 -8.79 25.41 0.19
N ASP A 372 -8.90 26.74 0.16
CA ASP A 372 -7.87 27.63 -0.37
C ASP A 372 -6.87 27.98 0.71
N ARG A 373 -5.84 27.16 0.83
CA ARG A 373 -4.85 27.28 1.90
C ARG A 373 -3.80 28.35 1.58
N PRO A 374 -3.33 29.11 2.59
CA PRO A 374 -2.09 29.87 2.48
C PRO A 374 -0.90 28.92 2.29
N ALA A 375 0.26 29.45 1.93
CA ALA A 375 1.49 28.68 1.84
C ALA A 375 1.79 27.94 3.15
N PHE A 376 2.02 26.63 3.07
CA PHE A 376 2.14 25.76 4.23
C PHE A 376 3.35 24.82 4.16
N THR A 377 3.73 24.32 5.32
CA THR A 377 4.65 23.19 5.50
C THR A 377 3.90 22.05 6.17
N VAL A 378 4.01 20.84 5.61
CA VAL A 378 3.51 19.61 6.24
C VAL A 378 4.51 19.15 7.29
N VAL A 379 4.08 19.00 8.53
CA VAL A 379 4.87 18.43 9.63
C VAL A 379 4.33 17.04 9.94
N SER A 380 5.16 16.03 9.68
CA SER A 380 4.78 14.62 9.93
C SER A 380 4.62 14.36 11.42
N ASN A 381 3.53 13.69 11.81
CA ASN A 381 3.24 13.34 13.20
C ASN A 381 3.31 11.82 13.44
N TYR A 382 4.36 11.17 12.95
CA TYR A 382 4.55 9.71 13.03
C TYR A 382 5.44 9.29 14.21
N GLY A 383 5.39 9.91 15.34
CA GLY A 383 6.24 9.52 16.45
C GLY A 383 5.53 9.60 17.78
N THR A 384 5.67 8.58 18.60
CA THR A 384 5.38 8.65 20.02
C THR A 384 6.62 9.25 20.72
N GLY A 385 6.63 10.56 20.95
CA GLY A 385 7.58 11.19 21.89
C GLY A 385 8.96 11.60 21.35
N GLY A 386 9.17 11.68 20.03
CA GLY A 386 10.41 12.21 19.46
C GLY A 386 10.46 13.75 19.47
N ASP A 387 11.69 14.29 19.40
CA ASP A 387 11.95 15.71 19.24
C ASP A 387 11.19 16.26 18.02
N PRO A 388 10.35 17.31 18.17
CA PRO A 388 9.65 17.95 17.04
C PRO A 388 10.60 18.40 15.92
N GLY A 389 11.85 18.78 16.22
CA GLY A 389 12.85 19.20 15.25
C GLY A 389 13.36 18.08 14.32
N VAL A 390 13.14 16.80 14.67
CA VAL A 390 13.52 15.63 13.85
C VAL A 390 12.37 15.14 12.96
N ARG A 391 11.18 15.74 13.07
CA ARG A 391 10.02 15.34 12.28
C ARG A 391 10.22 15.74 10.82
N GLY A 392 9.92 14.82 9.92
CA GLY A 392 9.97 15.09 8.48
C GLY A 392 9.06 16.26 8.12
N GLN A 393 9.62 17.26 7.46
CA GLN A 393 8.91 18.44 6.97
C GLN A 393 8.93 18.47 5.44
N ARG A 394 7.85 18.97 4.85
CA ARG A 394 7.72 19.19 3.41
C ARG A 394 6.91 20.45 3.13
N ASP A 395 7.49 21.36 2.38
CA ASP A 395 6.80 22.57 1.92
C ASP A 395 5.80 22.24 0.81
N HIS A 396 4.74 23.03 0.70
CA HIS A 396 3.64 22.84 -0.27
C HIS A 396 4.10 22.89 -1.72
N ASP A 397 5.18 23.59 -2.02
CA ASP A 397 5.76 23.80 -3.37
C ASP A 397 6.68 22.65 -3.82
N VAL A 398 6.74 21.54 -3.07
CA VAL A 398 7.44 20.31 -3.45
C VAL A 398 6.50 19.09 -3.33
N PRO A 399 6.87 17.91 -3.88
CA PRO A 399 6.08 16.69 -3.67
C PRO A 399 5.99 16.32 -2.18
N SER A 400 4.85 15.82 -1.75
CA SER A 400 4.67 15.36 -0.36
C SER A 400 5.63 14.21 -0.01
N ALA A 401 5.87 14.01 1.27
CA ALA A 401 6.36 12.71 1.75
C ALA A 401 5.30 11.63 1.46
N THR A 402 5.68 10.35 1.59
CA THR A 402 4.75 9.24 1.39
C THR A 402 3.45 9.43 2.18
N VAL A 403 2.33 9.51 1.49
CA VAL A 403 0.99 9.50 2.08
C VAL A 403 0.75 8.12 2.67
N THR A 404 0.51 8.07 3.97
CA THR A 404 0.29 6.83 4.73
C THR A 404 -1.08 6.84 5.39
N GLY A 405 -1.51 5.72 5.98
CA GLY A 405 -2.74 5.62 6.76
C GLY A 405 -2.83 6.55 7.98
N LYS A 406 -1.81 7.38 8.20
CA LYS A 406 -1.77 8.37 9.27
C LYS A 406 -1.75 9.81 8.75
N VAL A 407 -2.11 10.02 7.49
CA VAL A 407 -2.07 11.35 6.85
C VAL A 407 -2.90 12.39 7.60
N SER A 408 -4.03 12.01 8.19
CA SER A 408 -4.86 12.88 9.03
C SER A 408 -4.19 13.36 10.33
N ARG A 409 -3.05 12.75 10.72
CA ARG A 409 -2.28 13.17 11.90
C ARG A 409 -1.21 14.21 11.60
N ASN A 410 -0.90 14.45 10.32
CA ASN A 410 0.05 15.47 9.91
C ASN A 410 -0.53 16.85 10.24
N ARG A 411 0.33 17.73 10.76
CA ARG A 411 0.00 19.15 11.00
C ARG A 411 0.38 19.96 9.77
N LEU A 412 -0.43 20.93 9.45
CA LEU A 412 -0.11 21.96 8.46
C LEU A 412 0.18 23.24 9.20
N VAL A 413 1.39 23.77 9.01
CA VAL A 413 1.86 25.00 9.64
C VAL A 413 2.10 26.07 8.56
N HIS A 414 2.12 27.34 8.93
CA HIS A 414 2.51 28.42 8.01
C HIS A 414 3.94 28.18 7.52
N LYS A 415 4.15 28.30 6.19
CA LYS A 415 5.46 28.07 5.58
C LYS A 415 6.56 28.86 6.27
N GLY A 416 7.66 28.17 6.61
CA GLY A 416 8.80 28.78 7.28
C GLY A 416 8.62 29.09 8.77
N THR A 417 7.53 28.60 9.38
CA THR A 417 7.26 28.78 10.82
C THR A 417 6.87 27.44 11.47
N ASP A 418 6.68 27.42 12.80
CA ASP A 418 6.10 26.28 13.52
C ASP A 418 4.66 26.59 14.01
N THR A 419 4.07 27.67 13.49
CA THR A 419 2.71 28.10 13.83
C THR A 419 1.69 27.34 13.03
N ASP A 420 0.78 26.63 13.72
CA ASP A 420 -0.32 25.89 13.08
C ASP A 420 -1.17 26.82 12.19
N LEU A 421 -1.62 26.30 11.06
CA LEU A 421 -2.71 26.92 10.34
C LEU A 421 -4.00 26.86 11.18
N PRO A 422 -4.98 27.76 10.94
CA PRO A 422 -6.30 27.66 11.56
C PRO A 422 -6.88 26.25 11.44
N ASP A 423 -7.70 25.82 12.41
CA ASP A 423 -8.20 24.44 12.51
C ASP A 423 -8.83 23.93 11.21
N GLU A 424 -9.53 24.79 10.48
CA GLU A 424 -10.15 24.50 9.19
C GLU A 424 -9.13 24.19 8.08
N PHE A 425 -7.88 24.64 8.23
CA PHE A 425 -6.76 24.41 7.29
C PHE A 425 -5.65 23.53 7.88
N GLY A 426 -5.70 23.23 9.16
CA GLY A 426 -4.62 22.57 9.92
C GLY A 426 -4.38 21.10 9.54
N ARG A 427 -5.26 20.49 8.74
CA ARG A 427 -5.17 19.09 8.29
C ARG A 427 -5.61 18.96 6.84
N PHE A 428 -5.10 17.91 6.15
CA PHE A 428 -5.68 17.52 4.86
C PHE A 428 -7.04 16.87 5.05
N THR A 429 -7.97 17.23 4.19
CA THR A 429 -9.23 16.50 4.00
C THR A 429 -8.95 15.15 3.31
N PRO A 430 -9.86 14.16 3.39
CA PRO A 430 -9.72 12.92 2.62
C PRO A 430 -9.60 13.17 1.11
N ALA A 431 -10.35 14.12 0.56
CA ALA A 431 -10.27 14.48 -0.86
C ALA A 431 -8.88 15.00 -1.23
N GLU A 432 -8.30 15.92 -0.45
CA GLU A 432 -6.94 16.42 -0.68
C GLU A 432 -5.89 15.33 -0.54
N ALA A 433 -5.97 14.49 0.49
CA ALA A 433 -5.07 13.36 0.67
C ALA A 433 -5.18 12.36 -0.50
N GLY A 434 -6.38 12.14 -1.02
CA GLY A 434 -6.64 11.35 -2.23
C GLY A 434 -6.00 11.97 -3.47
N VAL A 435 -6.10 13.29 -3.65
CA VAL A 435 -5.44 14.03 -4.75
C VAL A 435 -3.91 13.89 -4.69
N LEU A 436 -3.31 13.88 -3.50
CA LEU A 436 -1.88 13.63 -3.35
C LEU A 436 -1.48 12.19 -3.73
N GLN A 437 -2.45 11.26 -3.74
CA GLN A 437 -2.31 9.90 -4.29
C GLN A 437 -2.80 9.80 -5.74
N THR A 438 -3.17 10.92 -6.37
CA THR A 438 -3.73 11.00 -7.73
C THR A 438 -5.10 10.35 -7.92
N PHE A 439 -5.86 10.14 -6.86
CA PHE A 439 -7.28 9.87 -7.00
C PHE A 439 -8.01 11.11 -7.51
N PRO A 440 -9.07 10.94 -8.31
CA PRO A 440 -9.93 12.03 -8.72
C PRO A 440 -10.45 12.82 -7.51
N VAL A 441 -10.57 14.13 -7.62
CA VAL A 441 -11.04 14.97 -6.51
C VAL A 441 -12.45 14.65 -6.05
N ALA A 442 -13.29 14.13 -6.95
CA ALA A 442 -14.65 13.68 -6.67
C ALA A 442 -14.74 12.24 -6.15
N TYR A 443 -13.61 11.61 -5.82
CA TYR A 443 -13.59 10.23 -5.36
C TYR A 443 -14.41 10.05 -4.07
N PRO A 444 -15.35 9.09 -4.00
CA PRO A 444 -16.37 9.03 -2.96
C PRO A 444 -15.90 8.28 -1.71
N TRP A 445 -14.85 8.79 -1.06
CA TRP A 445 -14.30 8.20 0.16
C TRP A 445 -15.39 7.92 1.19
N SER A 446 -15.50 6.68 1.66
CA SER A 446 -16.53 6.19 2.58
C SER A 446 -15.92 5.32 3.67
N GLY A 447 -16.72 5.02 4.71
CA GLY A 447 -16.24 4.27 5.87
C GLY A 447 -15.55 5.15 6.91
N ASN A 448 -15.06 4.52 7.99
CA ASN A 448 -14.53 5.21 9.16
C ASN A 448 -13.05 5.59 9.04
N ASP A 449 -12.22 4.72 8.44
CA ASP A 449 -10.77 4.94 8.32
C ASP A 449 -10.34 5.26 6.88
N GLN A 450 -10.83 6.39 6.37
CA GLN A 450 -10.49 6.86 5.03
C GLN A 450 -8.98 7.12 4.88
N SER A 451 -8.31 7.59 5.93
CA SER A 451 -6.86 7.81 5.91
C SER A 451 -6.08 6.51 5.66
N GLN A 452 -6.51 5.40 6.27
CA GLN A 452 -5.88 4.09 6.08
C GLN A 452 -6.09 3.59 4.65
N GLN A 453 -7.28 3.74 4.11
CA GLN A 453 -7.60 3.40 2.72
C GLN A 453 -6.70 4.17 1.76
N ILE A 454 -6.62 5.51 1.90
CA ILE A 454 -5.80 6.38 1.06
C ILE A 454 -4.32 5.98 1.14
N GLY A 455 -3.80 5.76 2.36
CA GLY A 455 -2.40 5.41 2.58
C GLY A 455 -2.00 4.05 2.00
N ASN A 456 -2.92 3.07 2.00
CA ASN A 456 -2.69 1.73 1.47
C ASN A 456 -2.85 1.65 -0.04
N ALA A 457 -3.56 2.59 -0.66
CA ALA A 457 -3.87 2.55 -2.08
C ALA A 457 -2.63 2.64 -2.99
N VAL A 458 -2.71 1.97 -4.12
CA VAL A 458 -1.83 2.23 -5.28
C VAL A 458 -2.26 3.56 -5.90
N PRO A 459 -1.34 4.50 -6.17
CA PRO A 459 -1.69 5.73 -6.86
C PRO A 459 -2.23 5.45 -8.27
N PRO A 460 -3.46 5.87 -8.62
CA PRO A 460 -4.05 5.60 -9.92
C PRO A 460 -3.17 6.03 -11.10
N ARG A 461 -2.46 7.17 -11.01
CA ARG A 461 -1.55 7.61 -12.06
C ARG A 461 -0.36 6.65 -12.26
N LEU A 462 0.22 6.11 -11.17
CA LEU A 462 1.25 5.07 -11.30
C LEU A 462 0.67 3.80 -11.94
N ALA A 463 -0.53 3.40 -11.52
CA ALA A 463 -1.24 2.24 -12.07
C ALA A 463 -1.52 2.40 -13.57
N LEU A 464 -1.90 3.60 -14.05
CA LEU A 464 -2.05 3.89 -15.48
C LEU A 464 -0.78 3.58 -16.28
N HIS A 465 0.38 4.07 -15.81
CA HIS A 465 1.64 3.81 -16.48
C HIS A 465 1.94 2.32 -16.60
N VAL A 466 1.72 1.57 -15.51
CA VAL A 466 2.02 0.13 -15.46
C VAL A 466 1.02 -0.67 -16.29
N LEU A 467 -0.29 -0.44 -16.11
CA LEU A 467 -1.33 -1.20 -16.82
C LEU A 467 -1.29 -0.95 -18.32
N ARG A 468 -1.19 0.32 -18.76
CA ARG A 468 -1.03 0.63 -20.17
C ARG A 468 0.19 -0.10 -20.76
N HIS A 469 1.35 -0.06 -20.07
CA HIS A 469 2.58 -0.68 -20.54
C HIS A 469 2.47 -2.20 -20.69
N VAL A 470 1.76 -2.86 -19.78
CA VAL A 470 1.59 -4.32 -19.81
C VAL A 470 0.48 -4.76 -20.74
N LEU A 471 -0.62 -4.01 -20.84
CA LEU A 471 -1.83 -4.44 -21.55
C LEU A 471 -1.93 -3.93 -23.00
N GLU A 472 -1.16 -2.88 -23.35
CA GLU A 472 -1.12 -2.29 -24.68
C GLU A 472 0.34 -2.26 -25.23
N PRO A 473 1.01 -3.44 -25.34
CA PRO A 473 2.44 -3.52 -25.70
C PRO A 473 2.72 -3.25 -27.19
N GLU A 474 1.70 -3.33 -28.02
CA GLU A 474 1.78 -3.15 -29.47
C GLU A 474 1.85 -1.68 -29.89
N LEU A 475 1.57 -0.74 -28.97
CA LEU A 475 1.61 0.69 -29.26
C LEU A 475 3.06 1.13 -29.51
N THR A 476 3.27 1.91 -30.56
CA THR A 476 4.51 2.65 -30.75
C THR A 476 4.74 3.65 -29.61
N ASP A 477 5.95 4.14 -29.43
CA ASP A 477 6.29 5.11 -28.38
C ASP A 477 5.41 6.38 -28.45
N GLU A 478 5.11 6.85 -29.67
CA GLU A 478 4.26 8.02 -29.89
C GLU A 478 2.80 7.75 -29.52
N GLU A 479 2.25 6.63 -29.98
CA GLU A 479 0.88 6.21 -29.63
C GLU A 479 0.74 5.95 -28.13
N ALA A 480 1.72 5.29 -27.52
CA ALA A 480 1.78 5.01 -26.10
C ALA A 480 1.79 6.30 -25.26
N ARG A 481 2.50 7.31 -25.71
CA ARG A 481 2.57 8.63 -25.08
C ARG A 481 1.22 9.36 -25.21
N ALA A 482 0.67 9.45 -26.41
CA ALA A 482 -0.63 10.07 -26.64
C ALA A 482 -1.75 9.38 -25.82
N ARG A 483 -1.73 8.03 -25.78
CA ARG A 483 -2.65 7.23 -24.98
C ARG A 483 -2.54 7.53 -23.49
N LEU A 484 -1.31 7.66 -22.97
CA LEU A 484 -1.07 8.00 -21.58
C LEU A 484 -1.50 9.42 -21.23
N GLU A 485 -1.22 10.41 -22.09
CA GLU A 485 -1.65 11.80 -21.91
C GLU A 485 -3.19 11.89 -21.84
N GLN A 486 -3.88 11.18 -22.75
CA GLN A 486 -5.34 11.10 -22.72
C GLN A 486 -5.84 10.42 -21.44
N ALA A 487 -5.27 9.27 -21.07
CA ALA A 487 -5.67 8.54 -19.87
C ALA A 487 -5.44 9.36 -18.57
N VAL A 488 -4.39 10.18 -18.51
CA VAL A 488 -4.18 11.09 -17.37
C VAL A 488 -5.26 12.18 -17.33
N ALA A 489 -5.66 12.74 -18.47
CA ALA A 489 -6.74 13.72 -18.54
C ALA A 489 -8.10 13.10 -18.14
N ASP A 490 -8.36 11.87 -18.59
CA ASP A 490 -9.57 11.12 -18.24
C ASP A 490 -9.58 10.77 -16.74
N LEU A 491 -8.44 10.40 -16.15
CA LEU A 491 -8.30 10.17 -14.70
C LEU A 491 -8.66 11.40 -13.88
N GLU A 492 -8.20 12.58 -14.31
CA GLU A 492 -8.47 13.83 -13.60
C GLU A 492 -9.95 14.24 -13.63
N SER A 493 -10.63 13.90 -14.72
CA SER A 493 -12.07 14.16 -14.93
C SER A 493 -12.96 12.98 -14.55
N TRP A 494 -12.38 11.86 -14.11
CA TRP A 494 -13.11 10.65 -13.75
C TRP A 494 -14.17 10.91 -12.67
N LYS A 495 -15.32 10.29 -12.82
CA LYS A 495 -16.44 10.40 -11.88
C LYS A 495 -16.89 9.01 -11.46
N PRO A 496 -17.34 8.86 -10.20
CA PRO A 496 -17.90 7.60 -9.73
C PRO A 496 -19.13 7.22 -10.56
N GLY A 497 -19.27 5.91 -10.80
CA GLY A 497 -20.50 5.33 -11.31
C GLY A 497 -21.63 5.35 -10.29
N GLU A 498 -22.80 4.82 -10.65
CA GLU A 498 -23.87 4.57 -9.70
C GLU A 498 -23.41 3.56 -8.63
N PRO A 499 -23.74 3.79 -7.36
CA PRO A 499 -23.36 2.87 -6.29
C PRO A 499 -23.82 1.43 -6.55
N VAL A 500 -22.92 0.47 -6.40
CA VAL A 500 -23.20 -0.96 -6.61
C VAL A 500 -23.12 -1.74 -5.30
N LYS A 501 -24.00 -2.74 -5.18
CA LYS A 501 -23.98 -3.62 -4.01
C LYS A 501 -22.76 -4.53 -4.06
N VAL A 502 -21.99 -4.55 -2.98
CA VAL A 502 -20.91 -5.50 -2.77
C VAL A 502 -21.48 -6.92 -2.67
N ARG A 503 -20.87 -7.87 -3.38
CA ARG A 503 -21.27 -9.29 -3.41
C ARG A 503 -20.62 -10.05 -2.26
N GLU A 504 -21.37 -10.94 -1.64
CA GLU A 504 -20.84 -11.89 -0.67
C GLU A 504 -20.26 -13.14 -1.36
N TYR A 505 -19.41 -13.88 -0.64
CA TYR A 505 -18.94 -15.17 -1.11
C TYR A 505 -20.11 -16.11 -1.44
N GLY A 506 -20.04 -16.73 -2.60
CA GLY A 506 -21.12 -17.62 -3.07
C GLY A 506 -22.17 -16.95 -3.96
N GLN A 507 -22.17 -15.64 -4.09
CA GLN A 507 -23.08 -14.89 -4.99
C GLN A 507 -22.51 -14.81 -6.41
N TRP A 508 -22.41 -15.96 -7.10
CA TRP A 508 -21.74 -16.09 -8.38
C TRP A 508 -22.65 -15.86 -9.59
N GLU A 509 -23.97 -16.06 -9.45
CA GLU A 509 -24.91 -16.07 -10.57
C GLU A 509 -24.91 -14.76 -11.35
N GLY A 510 -24.88 -14.86 -12.67
CA GLY A 510 -24.92 -13.74 -13.60
C GLY A 510 -23.67 -12.84 -13.57
N HIS A 511 -22.60 -13.22 -12.86
CA HIS A 511 -21.40 -12.43 -12.84
C HIS A 511 -20.49 -12.74 -14.04
N PRO A 512 -19.97 -11.72 -14.79
CA PRO A 512 -19.21 -11.94 -16.02
C PRO A 512 -17.95 -12.80 -15.87
N LEU A 513 -17.31 -12.78 -14.68
CA LEU A 513 -16.08 -13.54 -14.43
C LEU A 513 -16.31 -14.97 -13.95
N THR A 514 -17.50 -15.31 -13.45
CA THR A 514 -17.73 -16.61 -12.78
C THR A 514 -18.19 -17.73 -13.71
N GLY A 515 -18.75 -17.41 -14.86
CA GLY A 515 -19.26 -18.41 -15.81
C GLY A 515 -20.50 -19.17 -15.32
N ARG A 516 -21.23 -18.66 -14.32
CA ARG A 516 -22.45 -19.26 -13.74
C ARG A 516 -23.65 -18.36 -13.92
#